data_d1bf10fb4c967c6267dca8d1576a73eb
#
_entry.id   d1bf10fb4c967c6267dca8d1576a73eb
#
_cell.length_a   1.000
_cell.length_b   1.000
_cell.length_c   1.000
_cell.angle_alpha   90.00
_cell.angle_beta   90.00
_cell.angle_gamma   90.00
#
_symmetry.space_group_name_H-M   'P 1'
#
loop_
_entity.id
_entity.type
_entity.pdbx_description
1 polymer ?
#
loop_
_entity_poly.entity_id
_entity_poly.type
_entity_poly.pdbx_seq_one_letter_code
_entity_poly.pdbx_strand_id
1 'polypeptide(L)'
;MALSAAHCDTWSESIVGALPGTTWHHRSFTEEIYCRACGLVLDWAGAILTPHARQLIADAIIMKGLPRIESDFKRMEYIRHMNQGIVFSSGRILGALSLLPLYPRYASLIDEAERDLHEMIANYVHDDGGTLEGMAYWSYTFSSVMPIVWALARYRGQTPAAYATDTLCKTGAYGLGMLSTVGDGTHYLAVNDAHLGGHYPPGLCAAYAGLSGDRRWLALYRSAMKAGEGVPDIYPV
;
A
#
# COMPACT_ATOMS: atom_id res chain seq x y z
N MET A 1 8.29 -14.76 10.75
CA MET A 1 7.36 -14.51 9.62
C MET A 1 8.10 -14.31 8.29
N ALA A 2 8.97 -13.28 8.09
CA ALA A 2 9.65 -13.08 6.81
C ALA A 2 10.52 -14.27 6.34
N LEU A 3 11.28 -14.89 7.23
CA LEU A 3 12.04 -16.11 6.92
C LEU A 3 11.12 -17.29 6.56
N SER A 4 10.01 -17.45 7.25
CA SER A 4 9.02 -18.50 6.91
C SER A 4 8.43 -18.26 5.52
N ALA A 5 8.08 -17.01 5.19
CA ALA A 5 7.61 -16.65 3.85
C ALA A 5 8.70 -16.90 2.77
N ALA A 6 9.96 -16.59 3.08
CA ALA A 6 11.07 -16.84 2.16
C ALA A 6 11.30 -18.33 1.87
N HIS A 7 10.96 -19.22 2.82
CA HIS A 7 11.05 -20.66 2.65
C HIS A 7 9.85 -21.31 1.94
N CYS A 8 8.71 -20.62 1.79
CA CYS A 8 7.61 -21.16 1.00
C CYS A 8 8.04 -21.35 -0.46
N ASP A 9 7.63 -22.44 -1.10
CA ASP A 9 8.01 -22.73 -2.50
C ASP A 9 7.48 -21.67 -3.46
N THR A 10 6.29 -21.17 -3.24
CA THR A 10 5.65 -20.13 -4.05
C THR A 10 4.84 -19.17 -3.18
N TRP A 11 4.62 -17.95 -3.70
CA TRP A 11 3.66 -16.99 -3.14
C TRP A 11 2.39 -16.88 -3.99
N SER A 12 2.39 -17.53 -5.15
CA SER A 12 1.35 -17.37 -6.21
C SER A 12 0.17 -18.33 -6.08
N GLU A 13 0.19 -19.25 -5.12
CA GLU A 13 -0.90 -20.23 -4.97
C GLU A 13 -2.12 -19.62 -4.28
N SER A 14 -3.27 -19.80 -4.91
CA SER A 14 -4.56 -19.43 -4.38
C SER A 14 -5.49 -20.63 -4.41
N ILE A 15 -6.17 -20.92 -3.28
CA ILE A 15 -7.16 -21.97 -3.22
C ILE A 15 -8.28 -21.76 -4.25
N VAL A 16 -8.65 -20.51 -4.53
CA VAL A 16 -9.67 -20.16 -5.53
C VAL A 16 -9.18 -20.49 -6.93
N GLY A 17 -7.93 -20.16 -7.27
CA GLY A 17 -7.34 -20.50 -8.56
C GLY A 17 -7.10 -22.00 -8.76
N ALA A 18 -7.02 -22.77 -7.67
CA ALA A 18 -6.84 -24.22 -7.69
C ALA A 18 -8.16 -25.00 -7.81
N LEU A 19 -9.33 -24.37 -7.68
CA LEU A 19 -10.62 -25.04 -7.79
C LEU A 19 -10.91 -25.47 -9.22
N PRO A 20 -11.29 -26.74 -9.47
CA PRO A 20 -11.63 -27.20 -10.82
C PRO A 20 -12.77 -26.38 -11.44
N GLY A 21 -12.61 -26.03 -12.71
CA GLY A 21 -13.63 -25.29 -13.48
C GLY A 21 -13.70 -23.78 -13.16
N THR A 22 -12.86 -23.23 -12.30
CA THR A 22 -12.79 -21.79 -12.12
C THR A 22 -12.11 -21.10 -13.29
N THR A 23 -12.64 -19.92 -13.66
CA THR A 23 -11.99 -18.98 -14.58
C THR A 23 -11.18 -17.92 -13.84
N TRP A 24 -11.08 -18.04 -12.51
CA TRP A 24 -10.33 -17.10 -11.69
C TRP A 24 -8.85 -17.12 -12.05
N HIS A 25 -8.34 -16.00 -12.48
CA HIS A 25 -6.90 -15.81 -12.67
C HIS A 25 -6.28 -15.28 -11.40
N HIS A 26 -5.14 -15.86 -11.00
CA HIS A 26 -4.38 -15.35 -9.87
C HIS A 26 -4.07 -13.87 -10.03
N ARG A 27 -4.17 -13.13 -8.96
CA ARG A 27 -3.78 -11.72 -8.83
C ARG A 27 -2.69 -11.60 -7.77
N SER A 28 -1.81 -10.62 -7.94
CA SER A 28 -0.60 -10.49 -7.11
C SER A 28 -0.84 -9.93 -5.70
N PHE A 29 -2.00 -10.19 -5.08
CA PHE A 29 -2.28 -9.75 -3.71
C PHE A 29 -1.35 -10.40 -2.69
N THR A 30 -1.09 -11.69 -2.81
CA THR A 30 -0.21 -12.40 -1.89
C THR A 30 1.24 -11.97 -2.08
N GLU A 31 1.68 -11.84 -3.32
CA GLU A 31 3.03 -11.37 -3.66
C GLU A 31 3.26 -9.93 -3.20
N GLU A 32 2.25 -9.06 -3.34
CA GLU A 32 2.29 -7.69 -2.84
C GLU A 32 2.54 -7.69 -1.33
N ILE A 33 1.70 -8.40 -0.57
CA ILE A 33 1.80 -8.47 0.90
C ILE A 33 3.17 -8.99 1.33
N TYR A 34 3.66 -10.06 0.71
CA TYR A 34 4.95 -10.63 1.08
C TYR A 34 6.13 -9.78 0.62
N CYS A 35 6.09 -9.16 -0.57
CA CYS A 35 7.13 -8.22 -1.00
C CYS A 35 7.23 -7.04 -0.04
N ARG A 36 6.11 -6.45 0.33
CA ARG A 36 6.02 -5.35 1.28
C ARG A 36 6.54 -5.75 2.65
N ALA A 37 6.01 -6.83 3.22
CA ALA A 37 6.41 -7.31 4.55
C ALA A 37 7.89 -7.71 4.61
N CYS A 38 8.39 -8.46 3.63
CA CYS A 38 9.79 -8.86 3.54
C CYS A 38 10.70 -7.64 3.31
N GLY A 39 10.28 -6.70 2.47
CA GLY A 39 10.99 -5.45 2.24
C GLY A 39 11.15 -4.62 3.51
N LEU A 40 10.08 -4.44 4.27
CA LEU A 40 10.13 -3.74 5.56
C LEU A 40 11.03 -4.44 6.57
N VAL A 41 11.05 -5.78 6.60
CA VAL A 41 11.98 -6.53 7.47
C VAL A 41 13.43 -6.32 7.06
N LEU A 42 13.74 -6.30 5.77
CA LEU A 42 15.10 -6.01 5.28
C LEU A 42 15.55 -4.58 5.64
N ASP A 43 14.65 -3.60 5.52
CA ASP A 43 14.97 -2.20 5.83
C ASP A 43 15.11 -1.98 7.35
N TRP A 44 14.14 -2.41 8.16
CA TRP A 44 14.13 -2.09 9.60
C TRP A 44 14.96 -3.02 10.46
N ALA A 45 14.96 -4.30 10.12
CA ALA A 45 15.61 -5.34 10.91
C ALA A 45 16.86 -5.92 10.22
N GLY A 46 17.24 -5.41 9.05
CA GLY A 46 18.35 -5.94 8.27
C GLY A 46 19.67 -5.97 9.03
N ALA A 47 19.91 -5.00 9.92
CA ALA A 47 21.14 -4.94 10.72
C ALA A 47 21.27 -6.08 11.74
N ILE A 48 20.17 -6.65 12.21
CA ILE A 48 20.16 -7.77 13.18
C ILE A 48 20.07 -9.15 12.50
N LEU A 49 19.81 -9.18 11.19
CA LEU A 49 19.75 -10.42 10.41
C LEU A 49 21.17 -10.87 10.01
N THR A 50 21.39 -12.17 10.00
CA THR A 50 22.61 -12.73 9.41
C THR A 50 22.69 -12.40 7.90
N PRO A 51 23.89 -12.35 7.29
CA PRO A 51 24.01 -12.16 5.84
C PRO A 51 23.21 -13.19 5.03
N HIS A 52 23.21 -14.45 5.47
CA HIS A 52 22.43 -15.51 4.82
C HIS A 52 20.93 -15.26 4.92
N ALA A 53 20.42 -14.84 6.09
CA ALA A 53 18.98 -14.54 6.27
C ALA A 53 18.53 -13.34 5.40
N ARG A 54 19.38 -12.30 5.30
CA ARG A 54 19.12 -11.17 4.39
C ARG A 54 19.06 -11.61 2.94
N GLN A 55 20.03 -12.44 2.51
CA GLN A 55 20.08 -12.95 1.15
C GLN A 55 18.83 -13.80 0.84
N LEU A 56 18.44 -14.70 1.73
CA LEU A 56 17.27 -15.56 1.54
C LEU A 56 15.96 -14.74 1.38
N ILE A 57 15.78 -13.69 2.17
CA ILE A 57 14.63 -12.82 2.05
C ILE A 57 14.68 -12.01 0.73
N ALA A 58 15.85 -11.48 0.38
CA ALA A 58 16.04 -10.75 -0.87
C ALA A 58 15.76 -11.64 -2.10
N ASP A 59 16.28 -12.86 -2.11
CA ASP A 59 16.05 -13.83 -3.19
C ASP A 59 14.57 -14.19 -3.32
N ALA A 60 13.83 -14.30 -2.20
CA ALA A 60 12.40 -14.56 -2.25
C ALA A 60 11.63 -13.40 -2.90
N ILE A 61 11.94 -12.14 -2.59
CA ILE A 61 11.36 -10.97 -3.25
C ILE A 61 11.66 -10.99 -4.76
N ILE A 62 12.92 -11.28 -5.13
CA ILE A 62 13.41 -11.31 -6.52
C ILE A 62 12.78 -12.43 -7.33
N MET A 63 12.64 -13.60 -6.75
CA MET A 63 12.27 -14.83 -7.50
C MET A 63 10.76 -15.11 -7.45
N LYS A 64 10.08 -14.73 -6.38
CA LYS A 64 8.67 -15.12 -6.13
C LYS A 64 7.70 -13.95 -6.26
N GLY A 65 8.08 -12.77 -5.78
CA GLY A 65 7.19 -11.62 -5.70
C GLY A 65 7.24 -10.71 -6.92
N LEU A 66 8.34 -10.00 -7.12
CA LEU A 66 8.44 -8.99 -8.19
C LEU A 66 8.11 -9.52 -9.59
N PRO A 67 8.58 -10.70 -10.04
CA PRO A 67 8.25 -11.17 -11.39
C PRO A 67 6.76 -11.40 -11.61
N ARG A 68 6.04 -11.80 -10.57
CA ARG A 68 4.60 -12.01 -10.65
C ARG A 68 3.85 -10.69 -10.73
N ILE A 69 4.20 -9.73 -9.87
CA ILE A 69 3.64 -8.38 -9.91
C ILE A 69 3.88 -7.74 -11.27
N GLU A 70 5.13 -7.77 -11.79
CA GLU A 70 5.48 -7.25 -13.12
C GLU A 70 4.68 -7.95 -14.25
N SER A 71 4.42 -9.24 -14.10
CA SER A 71 3.60 -9.98 -15.06
C SER A 71 2.15 -9.46 -15.09
N ASP A 72 1.58 -9.13 -13.94
CA ASP A 72 0.22 -8.60 -13.87
C ASP A 72 0.14 -7.20 -14.50
N PHE A 73 1.11 -6.33 -14.24
CA PHE A 73 1.20 -5.00 -14.88
C PHE A 73 1.32 -5.07 -16.41
N LYS A 74 1.95 -6.12 -16.95
CA LYS A 74 2.10 -6.32 -18.40
C LYS A 74 0.86 -6.92 -19.06
N ARG A 75 0.07 -7.71 -18.34
CA ARG A 75 -1.02 -8.51 -18.91
C ARG A 75 -2.40 -7.98 -18.63
N MET A 76 -2.56 -7.13 -17.61
CA MET A 76 -3.86 -6.72 -17.12
C MET A 76 -3.99 -5.20 -17.11
N GLU A 77 -4.30 -4.64 -18.30
CA GLU A 77 -4.44 -3.18 -18.47
C GLU A 77 -5.45 -2.57 -17.48
N TYR A 78 -6.54 -3.27 -17.19
CA TYR A 78 -7.60 -2.75 -16.33
C TYR A 78 -7.12 -2.39 -14.89
N ILE A 79 -6.06 -3.05 -14.38
CA ILE A 79 -5.56 -2.74 -13.03
C ILE A 79 -4.98 -1.33 -12.94
N ARG A 80 -4.62 -0.70 -14.06
CA ARG A 80 -4.14 0.68 -14.12
C ARG A 80 -5.23 1.72 -13.85
N HIS A 81 -6.49 1.31 -13.86
CA HIS A 81 -7.66 2.15 -13.62
C HIS A 81 -8.42 1.79 -12.35
N MET A 82 -7.92 0.80 -11.60
CA MET A 82 -8.54 0.25 -10.40
C MET A 82 -7.59 0.30 -9.21
N ASN A 83 -8.13 0.12 -8.01
CA ASN A 83 -7.35 0.06 -6.77
C ASN A 83 -6.22 -0.98 -6.83
N GLN A 84 -6.42 -2.08 -7.57
CA GLN A 84 -5.50 -3.22 -7.58
C GLN A 84 -4.08 -2.83 -8.03
N GLY A 85 -3.94 -2.07 -9.12
CA GLY A 85 -2.63 -1.64 -9.58
C GLY A 85 -1.91 -0.76 -8.56
N ILE A 86 -2.67 0.14 -7.92
CA ILE A 86 -2.13 1.01 -6.86
C ILE A 86 -1.68 0.17 -5.66
N VAL A 87 -2.49 -0.80 -5.23
CA VAL A 87 -2.15 -1.70 -4.12
C VAL A 87 -0.93 -2.55 -4.45
N PHE A 88 -0.86 -3.15 -5.65
CA PHE A 88 0.29 -3.96 -6.07
C PHE A 88 1.59 -3.14 -6.16
N SER A 89 1.48 -1.84 -6.41
CA SER A 89 2.64 -0.93 -6.37
C SER A 89 3.31 -0.88 -5.00
N SER A 90 2.59 -1.19 -3.91
CA SER A 90 3.23 -1.19 -2.57
C SER A 90 4.26 -2.31 -2.44
N GLY A 91 3.92 -3.53 -2.85
CA GLY A 91 4.89 -4.63 -2.90
C GLY A 91 6.01 -4.41 -3.92
N ARG A 92 5.64 -3.85 -5.10
CA ARG A 92 6.58 -3.54 -6.18
C ARG A 92 7.65 -2.55 -5.73
N ILE A 93 7.22 -1.40 -5.17
CA ILE A 93 8.12 -0.29 -4.80
C ILE A 93 8.87 -0.61 -3.51
N LEU A 94 8.19 -1.01 -2.44
CA LEU A 94 8.84 -1.26 -1.15
C LEU A 94 9.77 -2.48 -1.23
N GLY A 95 9.36 -3.52 -1.98
CA GLY A 95 10.24 -4.64 -2.28
C GLY A 95 11.49 -4.21 -3.03
N ALA A 96 11.36 -3.43 -4.12
CA ALA A 96 12.50 -2.95 -4.91
C ALA A 96 13.42 -2.01 -4.12
N LEU A 97 12.87 -1.08 -3.33
CA LEU A 97 13.65 -0.17 -2.48
C LEU A 97 14.52 -0.95 -1.48
N SER A 98 13.96 -1.99 -0.86
CA SER A 98 14.69 -2.81 0.13
C SER A 98 15.85 -3.60 -0.48
N LEU A 99 15.83 -3.83 -1.80
CA LEU A 99 16.88 -4.55 -2.52
C LEU A 99 18.06 -3.66 -2.91
N LEU A 100 17.93 -2.34 -2.92
CA LEU A 100 18.97 -1.41 -3.39
C LEU A 100 20.35 -1.61 -2.72
N PRO A 101 20.45 -1.84 -1.39
CA PRO A 101 21.75 -2.03 -0.76
C PRO A 101 22.50 -3.26 -1.26
N LEU A 102 21.77 -4.29 -1.72
CA LEU A 102 22.35 -5.53 -2.26
C LEU A 102 22.43 -5.51 -3.80
N TYR A 103 21.46 -4.87 -4.44
CA TYR A 103 21.27 -4.90 -5.89
C TYR A 103 20.88 -3.51 -6.43
N PRO A 104 21.85 -2.60 -6.66
CA PRO A 104 21.57 -1.23 -7.15
C PRO A 104 20.84 -1.18 -8.50
N ARG A 105 20.85 -2.26 -9.28
CA ARG A 105 20.12 -2.37 -10.56
C ARG A 105 18.60 -2.16 -10.43
N TYR A 106 18.01 -2.32 -9.24
CA TYR A 106 16.58 -2.10 -9.02
C TYR A 106 16.18 -0.62 -9.02
N ALA A 107 17.13 0.32 -9.08
CA ALA A 107 16.82 1.74 -9.18
C ALA A 107 15.95 2.07 -10.41
N SER A 108 16.21 1.45 -11.56
CA SER A 108 15.39 1.67 -12.76
C SER A 108 13.95 1.15 -12.62
N LEU A 109 13.76 0.04 -11.91
CA LEU A 109 12.42 -0.48 -11.60
C LEU A 109 11.66 0.48 -10.67
N ILE A 110 12.35 1.08 -9.69
CA ILE A 110 11.73 2.06 -8.79
C ILE A 110 11.26 3.29 -9.57
N ASP A 111 12.10 3.82 -10.48
CA ASP A 111 11.75 4.97 -11.31
C ASP A 111 10.54 4.67 -12.23
N GLU A 112 10.45 3.47 -12.77
CA GLU A 112 9.30 3.03 -13.57
C GLU A 112 8.05 2.87 -12.71
N ALA A 113 8.16 2.17 -11.58
CA ALA A 113 7.04 1.90 -10.69
C ALA A 113 6.46 3.17 -10.05
N GLU A 114 7.31 4.17 -9.77
CA GLU A 114 6.90 5.48 -9.28
C GLU A 114 6.07 6.25 -10.33
N ARG A 115 6.51 6.25 -11.60
CA ARG A 115 5.73 6.86 -12.69
C ARG A 115 4.38 6.16 -12.88
N ASP A 116 4.39 4.82 -12.91
CA ASP A 116 3.16 4.01 -12.99
C ASP A 116 2.20 4.33 -11.84
N LEU A 117 2.72 4.43 -10.60
CA LEU A 117 1.91 4.76 -9.42
C LEU A 117 1.23 6.14 -9.55
N HIS A 118 1.97 7.16 -9.99
CA HIS A 118 1.42 8.50 -10.16
C HIS A 118 0.34 8.52 -11.24
N GLU A 119 0.55 7.83 -12.36
CA GLU A 119 -0.44 7.67 -13.44
C GLU A 119 -1.70 6.95 -12.93
N MET A 120 -1.54 5.84 -12.23
CA MET A 120 -2.68 5.08 -11.69
C MET A 120 -3.47 5.86 -10.64
N ILE A 121 -2.81 6.61 -9.77
CA ILE A 121 -3.50 7.49 -8.81
C ILE A 121 -4.29 8.56 -9.56
N ALA A 122 -3.71 9.16 -10.61
CA ALA A 122 -4.41 10.16 -11.44
C ALA A 122 -5.61 9.57 -12.21
N ASN A 123 -5.54 8.31 -12.62
CA ASN A 123 -6.64 7.60 -13.27
C ASN A 123 -7.75 7.16 -12.30
N TYR A 124 -7.39 6.86 -11.07
CA TYR A 124 -8.29 6.32 -10.04
C TYR A 124 -9.05 7.41 -9.29
N VAL A 125 -8.43 8.59 -9.12
CA VAL A 125 -8.98 9.71 -8.36
C VAL A 125 -9.59 10.74 -9.30
N HIS A 126 -10.87 11.07 -9.10
CA HIS A 126 -11.58 12.08 -9.86
C HIS A 126 -11.19 13.51 -9.46
N ASP A 127 -11.64 14.50 -10.22
CA ASP A 127 -11.32 15.91 -10.01
C ASP A 127 -11.73 16.46 -8.64
N ASP A 128 -12.79 15.89 -8.04
CA ASP A 128 -13.26 16.22 -6.70
C ASP A 128 -12.52 15.48 -5.57
N GLY A 129 -11.57 14.61 -5.93
CA GLY A 129 -10.82 13.76 -5.00
C GLY A 129 -11.47 12.42 -4.69
N GLY A 130 -12.67 12.17 -5.20
CA GLY A 130 -13.42 10.93 -4.98
C GLY A 130 -12.90 9.76 -5.80
N THR A 131 -13.40 8.55 -5.47
CA THR A 131 -13.14 7.32 -6.24
C THR A 131 -14.45 6.58 -6.47
N LEU A 132 -14.51 5.80 -7.56
CA LEU A 132 -15.73 5.06 -7.92
C LEU A 132 -16.04 3.90 -6.98
N GLU A 133 -15.04 3.32 -6.32
CA GLU A 133 -15.19 2.09 -5.55
C GLU A 133 -15.73 2.32 -4.12
N GLY A 134 -15.89 3.58 -3.69
CA GLY A 134 -16.41 3.93 -2.37
C GLY A 134 -15.37 3.93 -1.25
N MET A 135 -15.84 4.22 -0.02
CA MET A 135 -14.95 4.59 1.09
C MET A 135 -14.14 3.45 1.67
N ALA A 136 -14.63 2.21 1.62
CA ALA A 136 -13.86 1.04 2.08
C ALA A 136 -12.64 0.80 1.17
N TYR A 137 -12.86 0.81 -0.15
CA TYR A 137 -11.75 0.67 -1.12
C TYR A 137 -10.85 1.90 -1.16
N TRP A 138 -11.39 3.10 -0.99
CA TRP A 138 -10.60 4.31 -0.81
C TRP A 138 -9.63 4.15 0.37
N SER A 139 -10.15 3.76 1.53
CA SER A 139 -9.37 3.55 2.75
C SER A 139 -8.29 2.47 2.58
N TYR A 140 -8.65 1.33 2.00
CA TYR A 140 -7.73 0.23 1.69
C TYR A 140 -6.61 0.65 0.74
N THR A 141 -6.98 1.33 -0.35
CA THR A 141 -6.04 1.79 -1.38
C THR A 141 -5.03 2.78 -0.79
N PHE A 142 -5.51 3.82 -0.12
CA PHE A 142 -4.62 4.85 0.40
C PHE A 142 -3.84 4.40 1.65
N SER A 143 -4.30 3.39 2.39
CA SER A 143 -3.48 2.69 3.38
C SER A 143 -2.26 2.00 2.76
N SER A 144 -2.38 1.52 1.51
CA SER A 144 -1.24 0.94 0.77
C SER A 144 -0.35 2.02 0.14
N VAL A 145 -0.89 3.19 -0.23
CA VAL A 145 -0.15 4.31 -0.83
C VAL A 145 0.74 5.03 0.18
N MET A 146 0.25 5.24 1.41
CA MET A 146 0.98 6.08 2.37
C MET A 146 2.39 5.57 2.69
N PRO A 147 2.63 4.27 2.97
CA PRO A 147 3.99 3.76 3.16
C PRO A 147 4.90 4.01 1.95
N ILE A 148 4.35 3.93 0.73
CA ILE A 148 5.10 4.19 -0.50
C ILE A 148 5.53 5.66 -0.56
N VAL A 149 4.61 6.58 -0.26
CA VAL A 149 4.88 8.04 -0.25
C VAL A 149 6.03 8.37 0.70
N TRP A 150 6.03 7.81 1.93
CA TRP A 150 7.10 8.01 2.89
C TRP A 150 8.43 7.42 2.41
N ALA A 151 8.41 6.21 1.88
CA ALA A 151 9.61 5.55 1.38
C ALA A 151 10.22 6.26 0.17
N LEU A 152 9.39 6.64 -0.81
CA LEU A 152 9.84 7.36 -2.00
C LEU A 152 10.31 8.79 -1.67
N ALA A 153 9.59 9.52 -0.81
CA ALA A 153 10.03 10.83 -0.36
C ALA A 153 11.43 10.76 0.26
N ARG A 154 11.65 9.81 1.16
CA ARG A 154 12.99 9.58 1.76
C ARG A 154 14.03 9.20 0.69
N TYR A 155 13.70 8.32 -0.23
CA TYR A 155 14.58 7.91 -1.32
C TYR A 155 14.97 9.09 -2.23
N ARG A 156 14.03 10.01 -2.48
CA ARG A 156 14.25 11.23 -3.27
C ARG A 156 14.85 12.40 -2.46
N GLY A 157 15.11 12.22 -1.16
CA GLY A 157 15.63 13.28 -0.29
C GLY A 157 14.64 14.40 -0.01
N GLN A 158 13.34 14.10 -0.03
CA GLN A 158 12.24 15.03 0.19
C GLN A 158 11.49 14.71 1.50
N THR A 159 10.72 15.68 1.99
CA THR A 159 9.70 15.39 3.00
C THR A 159 8.46 14.77 2.35
N PRO A 160 7.67 13.94 3.05
CA PRO A 160 6.42 13.39 2.49
C PRO A 160 5.47 14.49 1.97
N ALA A 161 5.37 15.61 2.66
CA ALA A 161 4.53 16.74 2.25
C ALA A 161 5.04 17.42 0.97
N ALA A 162 6.35 17.49 0.75
CA ALA A 162 6.92 18.03 -0.48
C ALA A 162 6.85 17.04 -1.66
N TYR A 163 6.81 15.75 -1.37
CA TYR A 163 6.68 14.69 -2.36
C TYR A 163 5.23 14.48 -2.81
N ALA A 164 4.26 14.75 -1.94
CA ALA A 164 2.85 14.51 -2.20
C ALA A 164 2.34 15.31 -3.40
N THR A 165 1.56 14.65 -4.26
CA THR A 165 0.89 15.30 -5.39
C THR A 165 -0.38 16.02 -4.95
N ASP A 166 -0.84 16.99 -5.76
CA ASP A 166 -2.12 17.67 -5.55
C ASP A 166 -3.29 16.67 -5.48
N THR A 167 -3.23 15.59 -6.27
CA THR A 167 -4.23 14.51 -6.27
C THR A 167 -4.30 13.81 -4.91
N LEU A 168 -3.15 13.51 -4.29
CA LEU A 168 -3.12 12.92 -2.94
C LEU A 168 -3.68 13.87 -1.88
N CYS A 169 -3.43 15.17 -2.01
CA CYS A 169 -3.99 16.16 -1.10
C CYS A 169 -5.51 16.30 -1.28
N LYS A 170 -6.00 16.34 -2.51
CA LYS A 170 -7.43 16.41 -2.83
C LYS A 170 -8.18 15.18 -2.31
N THR A 171 -7.67 13.98 -2.55
CA THR A 171 -8.34 12.77 -2.08
C THR A 171 -8.32 12.64 -0.55
N GLY A 172 -7.31 13.17 0.13
CA GLY A 172 -7.34 13.31 1.58
C GLY A 172 -8.45 14.27 2.06
N ALA A 173 -8.64 15.40 1.39
CA ALA A 173 -9.75 16.32 1.70
C ALA A 173 -11.12 15.67 1.45
N TYR A 174 -11.25 14.89 0.35
CA TYR A 174 -12.45 14.09 0.07
C TYR A 174 -12.72 13.08 1.19
N GLY A 175 -11.70 12.33 1.65
CA GLY A 175 -11.84 11.38 2.76
C GLY A 175 -12.41 12.04 4.03
N LEU A 176 -11.96 13.25 4.38
CA LEU A 176 -12.53 14.02 5.50
C LEU A 176 -13.99 14.48 5.22
N GLY A 177 -14.30 14.83 3.97
CA GLY A 177 -15.65 15.23 3.55
C GLY A 177 -16.65 14.07 3.60
N MET A 178 -16.16 12.84 3.52
CA MET A 178 -16.98 11.62 3.55
C MET A 178 -17.19 11.06 4.97
N LEU A 179 -16.82 11.79 6.02
CA LEU A 179 -17.17 11.41 7.39
C LEU A 179 -18.66 11.63 7.64
N SER A 180 -19.29 10.68 8.33
CA SER A 180 -20.67 10.80 8.77
C SER A 180 -20.82 11.92 9.80
N THR A 181 -21.87 12.72 9.66
CA THR A 181 -22.28 13.69 10.67
C THR A 181 -23.14 13.07 11.76
N VAL A 182 -23.45 11.77 11.65
CA VAL A 182 -24.25 11.03 12.64
C VAL A 182 -23.33 10.30 13.60
N GLY A 183 -23.64 10.35 14.88
CA GLY A 183 -22.82 9.77 15.95
C GLY A 183 -21.64 10.66 16.32
N ASP A 184 -20.47 10.05 16.56
CA ASP A 184 -19.26 10.74 17.02
C ASP A 184 -18.41 11.35 15.88
N GLY A 185 -18.86 11.21 14.64
CA GLY A 185 -18.15 11.74 13.45
C GLY A 185 -16.88 11.00 13.07
N THR A 186 -16.68 9.77 13.56
CA THR A 186 -15.46 8.98 13.27
C THR A 186 -15.65 7.95 12.15
N HIS A 187 -16.90 7.66 11.79
CA HIS A 187 -17.24 6.71 10.74
C HIS A 187 -17.29 7.40 9.37
N TYR A 188 -16.84 6.70 8.32
CA TYR A 188 -17.07 7.17 6.96
C TYR A 188 -18.47 6.75 6.45
N LEU A 189 -18.98 7.46 5.45
CA LEU A 189 -20.27 7.14 4.82
C LEU A 189 -20.17 5.80 4.07
N ALA A 190 -21.18 4.94 4.26
CA ALA A 190 -21.29 3.67 3.56
C ALA A 190 -21.84 3.88 2.15
N VAL A 191 -20.95 4.17 1.20
CA VAL A 191 -21.26 4.31 -0.23
C VAL A 191 -20.55 3.20 -1.01
N ASN A 192 -21.20 2.69 -2.03
CA ASN A 192 -20.77 1.54 -2.83
C ASN A 192 -20.43 0.33 -1.94
N ASP A 193 -19.27 -0.27 -2.10
CA ASP A 193 -18.85 -1.48 -1.37
C ASP A 193 -18.44 -1.23 0.08
N ALA A 194 -18.72 -0.04 0.62
CA ALA A 194 -18.47 0.27 2.02
C ALA A 194 -19.63 -0.23 2.92
N HIS A 195 -19.29 -0.71 4.11
CA HIS A 195 -20.25 -1.15 5.12
C HIS A 195 -20.48 -0.08 6.19
N LEU A 196 -21.64 -0.16 6.87
CA LEU A 196 -21.97 0.73 7.97
C LEU A 196 -20.96 0.56 9.13
N GLY A 197 -20.58 1.67 9.75
CA GLY A 197 -19.67 1.68 10.89
C GLY A 197 -18.19 1.53 10.51
N GLY A 198 -17.85 1.69 9.24
CA GLY A 198 -16.44 1.66 8.82
C GLY A 198 -15.65 2.85 9.30
N HIS A 199 -14.43 2.62 9.75
CA HIS A 199 -13.47 3.64 10.21
C HIS A 199 -12.23 3.67 9.34
N TYR A 200 -11.55 4.81 9.35
CA TYR A 200 -10.20 4.87 8.76
C TYR A 200 -9.18 4.21 9.70
N PRO A 201 -8.27 3.39 9.16
CA PRO A 201 -7.17 2.84 9.96
C PRO A 201 -6.33 3.95 10.62
N PRO A 202 -5.89 3.77 11.88
CA PRO A 202 -5.08 4.78 12.57
C PRO A 202 -3.84 5.21 11.79
N GLY A 203 -3.16 4.26 11.14
CA GLY A 203 -1.99 4.55 10.31
C GLY A 203 -2.29 5.49 9.14
N LEU A 204 -3.43 5.30 8.46
CA LEU A 204 -3.88 6.20 7.38
C LEU A 204 -4.15 7.61 7.91
N CYS A 205 -4.82 7.71 9.07
CA CYS A 205 -5.10 9.00 9.71
C CYS A 205 -3.82 9.74 10.10
N ALA A 206 -2.85 9.02 10.71
CA ALA A 206 -1.55 9.59 11.07
C ALA A 206 -0.78 10.07 9.83
N ALA A 207 -0.77 9.27 8.77
CA ALA A 207 -0.10 9.60 7.53
C ALA A 207 -0.68 10.85 6.88
N TYR A 208 -2.01 10.94 6.73
CA TYR A 208 -2.63 12.16 6.19
C TYR A 208 -2.46 13.38 7.11
N ALA A 209 -2.43 13.20 8.43
CA ALA A 209 -2.10 14.29 9.36
C ALA A 209 -0.69 14.84 9.12
N GLY A 210 0.30 13.94 8.93
CA GLY A 210 1.69 14.33 8.64
C GLY A 210 1.87 14.94 7.25
N LEU A 211 1.07 14.51 6.26
CA LEU A 211 1.15 14.97 4.88
C LEU A 211 0.49 16.34 4.69
N SER A 212 -0.71 16.53 5.24
CA SER A 212 -1.53 17.73 5.02
C SER A 212 -1.44 18.77 6.14
N GLY A 213 -0.99 18.40 7.33
CA GLY A 213 -1.05 19.22 8.53
C GLY A 213 -2.49 19.44 9.05
N ASP A 214 -3.51 18.81 8.46
CA ASP A 214 -4.89 19.00 8.87
C ASP A 214 -5.18 18.29 10.20
N ARG A 215 -5.52 19.07 11.22
CA ARG A 215 -5.75 18.61 12.59
C ARG A 215 -6.93 17.64 12.73
N ARG A 216 -7.87 17.61 11.76
CA ARG A 216 -8.99 16.66 11.75
C ARG A 216 -8.49 15.23 11.61
N TRP A 217 -7.50 14.98 10.76
CA TRP A 217 -6.84 13.67 10.66
C TRP A 217 -6.19 13.24 11.98
N LEU A 218 -5.54 14.17 12.69
CA LEU A 218 -4.96 13.89 14.00
C LEU A 218 -6.03 13.59 15.05
N ALA A 219 -7.20 14.23 14.98
CA ALA A 219 -8.34 13.94 15.86
C ALA A 219 -8.87 12.51 15.62
N LEU A 220 -9.05 12.12 14.36
CA LEU A 220 -9.45 10.76 13.98
C LEU A 220 -8.44 9.71 14.47
N TYR A 221 -7.15 9.93 14.26
CA TYR A 221 -6.09 9.06 14.79
C TYR A 221 -6.23 8.86 16.30
N ARG A 222 -6.36 9.95 17.04
CA ARG A 222 -6.50 9.89 18.52
C ARG A 222 -7.78 9.16 18.96
N SER A 223 -8.86 9.32 18.24
CA SER A 223 -10.12 8.62 18.50
C SER A 223 -9.96 7.12 18.29
N ALA A 224 -9.43 6.70 17.17
CA ALA A 224 -9.17 5.29 16.85
C ALA A 224 -8.24 4.62 17.89
N MET A 225 -7.17 5.31 18.30
CA MET A 225 -6.25 4.80 19.33
C MET A 225 -6.91 4.65 20.71
N LYS A 226 -7.88 5.50 21.07
CA LYS A 226 -8.62 5.40 22.35
C LYS A 226 -9.64 4.26 22.33
N ALA A 227 -10.26 3.98 21.20
CA ALA A 227 -11.22 2.89 21.05
C ALA A 227 -10.58 1.50 21.15
N GLY A 228 -9.26 1.40 21.22
CA GLY A 228 -8.53 0.12 21.28
C GLY A 228 -8.55 -0.62 19.93
N GLU A 229 -8.95 0.04 18.86
CA GLU A 229 -9.02 -0.52 17.51
C GLU A 229 -7.65 -0.65 16.84
N GLY A 230 -6.59 -0.49 17.59
CA GLY A 230 -5.30 -0.47 16.99
C GLY A 230 -4.21 -1.17 17.79
N VAL A 231 -3.98 -2.44 17.50
CA VAL A 231 -2.59 -2.76 17.12
C VAL A 231 -2.36 -1.90 15.87
N PRO A 232 -1.43 -0.94 15.86
CA PRO A 232 -1.18 -0.17 14.66
C PRO A 232 -0.96 -1.16 13.54
N ASP A 233 -1.79 -1.11 12.49
CA ASP A 233 -1.39 -1.68 11.22
C ASP A 233 0.04 -1.23 11.02
N ILE A 234 0.94 -2.14 10.68
CA ILE A 234 2.40 -1.98 10.71
C ILE A 234 2.80 -0.85 9.73
N TYR A 235 2.39 0.36 10.04
CA TYR A 235 2.79 1.55 9.32
C TYR A 235 3.59 2.42 10.29
N PRO A 236 4.89 2.58 10.06
CA PRO A 236 5.68 3.50 10.84
C PRO A 236 5.16 4.91 10.58
N VAL A 237 4.86 5.59 11.65
CA VAL A 237 4.74 7.05 11.68
C VAL A 237 6.11 7.66 11.55
#